data_ef8c26944e1646f67fec4b1d8c756428
#
_entry.id   ef8c26944e1646f67fec4b1d8c756428
#
_cell.length_a   1.000
_cell.length_b   1.000
_cell.length_c   1.000
_cell.angle_alpha   90.00
_cell.angle_beta   90.00
_cell.angle_gamma   90.00
#
_symmetry.space_group_name_H-M   'P 1'
#
loop_
_entity.id
_entity.type
_entity.pdbx_description
1 polymer ?
#
loop_
_entity_poly.entity_id
_entity_poly.type
_entity_poly.pdbx_seq_one_letter_code
_entity_poly.pdbx_strand_id
1 'polypeptide(L)' 'GGVCISGGVNVGHSCYLGSNSSIIGNIKIGDYCLIGMGSVILENISGNSVMVGNPARFLRNSIPEQ' A
#
# COMPACT_ATOMS: atom_id res chain seq x y z
N GLY A 1 11.13 3.29 11.91
CA GLY A 1 11.43 2.72 10.64
C GLY A 1 11.00 3.61 9.50
N GLY A 2 11.54 3.37 8.36
CA GLY A 2 11.28 4.20 7.21
C GLY A 2 10.34 3.55 6.23
N VAL A 3 9.71 4.38 5.43
CA VAL A 3 8.95 3.95 4.27
C VAL A 3 9.72 4.44 3.05
N CYS A 4 10.00 3.54 2.12
CA CYS A 4 10.70 3.89 0.89
C CYS A 4 9.69 4.00 -0.24
N ILE A 5 9.61 5.17 -0.86
CA ILE A 5 8.70 5.40 -1.97
C ILE A 5 9.53 5.90 -3.14
N SER A 6 9.52 5.15 -4.25
CA SER A 6 10.27 5.56 -5.43
C SER A 6 9.55 6.68 -6.16
N GLY A 7 10.26 7.35 -7.07
CA GLY A 7 9.67 8.41 -7.86
C GLY A 7 8.52 7.90 -8.71
N GLY A 8 7.56 8.78 -8.98
CA GLY A 8 6.42 8.43 -9.83
C GLY A 8 5.30 7.69 -9.13
N VAL A 9 5.40 7.50 -7.81
CA VAL A 9 4.33 6.85 -7.04
C VAL A 9 3.31 7.90 -6.60
N ASN A 10 2.03 7.59 -6.80
CA ASN A 10 0.92 8.40 -6.31
C ASN A 10 0.18 7.63 -5.23
N VAL A 11 0.06 8.24 -4.07
CA VAL A 11 -0.65 7.64 -2.94
C VAL A 11 -1.91 8.44 -2.68
N GLY A 12 -3.03 7.77 -2.61
CA GLY A 12 -4.32 8.42 -2.39
C GLY A 12 -4.51 8.91 -0.97
N HIS A 13 -5.74 9.32 -0.67
CA HIS A 13 -6.09 9.88 0.63
C HIS A 13 -6.17 8.82 1.72
N SER A 14 -5.80 9.21 2.92
CA SER A 14 -6.03 8.41 4.12
C SER A 14 -5.42 7.01 4.03
N CYS A 15 -4.22 6.93 3.48
CA CYS A 15 -3.50 5.66 3.42
C CYS A 15 -2.56 5.54 4.61
N TYR A 16 -2.43 4.31 5.10
CA TYR A 16 -1.45 4.00 6.15
C TYR A 16 -0.34 3.15 5.54
N LEU A 17 0.88 3.63 5.66
CA LEU A 17 2.05 2.92 5.15
C LEU A 17 2.86 2.43 6.34
N GLY A 18 2.88 1.13 6.54
CA GLY A 18 3.59 0.53 7.66
C GLY A 18 5.08 0.73 7.59
N SER A 19 5.74 0.61 8.74
CA SER A 19 7.19 0.79 8.85
C SER A 19 7.93 -0.18 7.94
N ASN A 20 9.00 0.30 7.33
CA ASN A 20 9.85 -0.49 6.44
C ASN A 20 9.14 -1.05 5.21
N SER A 21 7.98 -0.50 4.87
CA SER A 21 7.36 -0.87 3.60
C SER A 21 8.08 -0.18 2.45
N SER A 22 8.04 -0.79 1.28
CA SER A 22 8.68 -0.24 0.07
C SER A 22 7.67 -0.22 -1.05
N ILE A 23 7.59 0.91 -1.75
CA ILE A 23 6.68 1.08 -2.87
C ILE A 23 7.52 1.43 -4.08
N ILE A 24 7.59 0.53 -5.05
CA ILE A 24 8.56 0.57 -6.13
C ILE A 24 7.88 0.64 -7.49
N GLY A 25 8.37 1.55 -8.31
CA GLY A 25 7.87 1.72 -9.67
C GLY A 25 6.90 2.89 -9.78
N ASN A 26 6.40 3.11 -11.00
CA ASN A 26 5.44 4.19 -11.27
C ASN A 26 4.04 3.65 -11.05
N ILE A 27 3.62 3.58 -9.80
CA ILE A 27 2.35 2.97 -9.44
C ILE A 27 1.44 3.93 -8.70
N LYS A 28 0.18 3.56 -8.62
CA LYS A 28 -0.83 4.30 -7.87
C LYS A 28 -1.39 3.44 -6.77
N ILE A 29 -1.54 4.04 -5.60
CA ILE A 29 -2.23 3.42 -4.47
C ILE A 29 -3.51 4.21 -4.26
N GLY A 30 -4.64 3.52 -4.32
CA GLY A 30 -5.93 4.16 -4.16
C GLY A 30 -6.16 4.68 -2.75
N ASP A 31 -7.33 5.30 -2.54
CA ASP A 31 -7.65 5.88 -1.23
C ASP A 31 -7.94 4.80 -0.18
N TYR A 32 -7.70 5.13 1.06
CA TYR A 32 -8.03 4.28 2.21
C TYR A 32 -7.35 2.92 2.16
N CYS A 33 -6.11 2.88 1.70
CA CYS A 33 -5.33 1.65 1.68
C CYS A 33 -4.49 1.54 2.95
N LEU A 34 -4.29 0.31 3.39
CA LEU A 34 -3.39 0.02 4.50
C LEU A 34 -2.31 -0.93 4.00
N ILE A 35 -1.07 -0.52 4.12
CA ILE A 35 0.08 -1.32 3.72
C ILE A 35 0.76 -1.81 4.99
N GLY A 36 0.86 -3.12 5.15
CA GLY A 36 1.45 -3.69 6.34
C GLY A 36 2.95 -3.43 6.44
N MET A 37 3.48 -3.56 7.65
CA MET A 37 4.92 -3.36 7.89
C MET A 37 5.75 -4.33 7.04
N GLY A 38 6.84 -3.82 6.50
CA GLY A 38 7.78 -4.63 5.73
C GLY A 38 7.25 -5.10 4.38
N SER A 39 6.09 -4.61 3.96
CA SER A 39 5.51 -5.02 2.67
C SER A 39 6.24 -4.37 1.51
N VAL A 40 6.23 -5.06 0.38
CA VAL A 40 6.83 -4.55 -0.86
C VAL A 40 5.74 -4.47 -1.92
N ILE A 41 5.43 -3.26 -2.35
CA ILE A 41 4.38 -3.00 -3.32
C ILE A 41 5.00 -2.79 -4.69
N LEU A 42 4.62 -3.63 -5.64
CA LEU A 42 5.18 -3.63 -6.99
C LEU A 42 4.13 -3.35 -8.07
N GLU A 43 2.87 -3.24 -7.70
CA GLU A 43 1.78 -3.05 -8.66
C GLU A 43 0.79 -2.02 -8.11
N ASN A 44 -0.04 -1.48 -9.01
CA ASN A 44 -1.09 -0.57 -8.62
C ASN A 44 -2.04 -1.24 -7.63
N ILE A 45 -2.50 -0.48 -6.65
CA ILE A 45 -3.38 -0.99 -5.61
C ILE A 45 -4.70 -0.23 -5.70
N SER A 46 -5.79 -0.99 -5.78
CA SER A 46 -7.14 -0.40 -5.76
C SER A 46 -7.44 0.18 -4.39
N GLY A 47 -8.34 1.15 -4.35
CA GLY A 47 -8.73 1.76 -3.07
C GLY A 47 -9.35 0.75 -2.11
N ASN A 48 -9.36 1.09 -0.83
CA ASN A 48 -9.95 0.29 0.23
C ASN A 48 -9.34 -1.11 0.36
N SER A 49 -8.03 -1.21 0.15
CA SER A 49 -7.34 -2.49 0.21
C SER A 49 -6.34 -2.54 1.36
N VAL A 50 -6.21 -3.70 1.96
CA VAL A 50 -5.14 -3.99 2.91
C VAL A 50 -4.17 -4.93 2.22
N MET A 51 -2.92 -4.50 2.06
CA MET A 51 -1.89 -5.27 1.38
C MET A 51 -0.78 -5.62 2.36
N VAL A 52 -0.32 -6.86 2.31
CA VAL A 52 0.74 -7.32 3.22
C VAL A 52 1.69 -8.25 2.48
N GLY A 53 2.92 -8.27 2.92
CA GLY A 53 3.89 -9.27 2.49
C GLY A 53 4.90 -8.77 1.46
N ASN A 54 5.75 -9.67 1.03
CA ASN A 54 6.81 -9.41 0.05
C ASN A 54 6.88 -10.61 -0.92
N PRO A 55 6.38 -10.44 -2.16
CA PRO A 55 5.63 -9.30 -2.64
C PRO A 55 4.29 -9.17 -1.94
N ALA A 56 3.78 -7.97 -1.87
CA ALA A 56 2.53 -7.73 -1.14
C ALA A 56 1.36 -8.38 -1.86
N ARG A 57 0.43 -8.89 -1.06
CA ARG A 57 -0.77 -9.52 -1.56
C ARG A 57 -1.98 -8.93 -0.87
N PHE A 58 -3.10 -8.93 -1.57
CA PHE A 58 -4.35 -8.43 -1.02
C PHE A 58 -4.79 -9.32 0.15
N LEU A 59 -5.06 -8.71 1.28
CA LEU A 59 -5.53 -9.42 2.46
C LEU A 59 -7.03 -9.30 2.64
N ARG A 60 -7.52 -8.06 2.63
CA ARG A 60 -8.94 -7.78 2.81
C ARG A 60 -9.22 -6.32 2.50
N ASN A 61 -10.50 -5.95 2.51
CA ASN A 61 -10.86 -4.55 2.40
C ASN A 61 -10.49 -3.80 3.68
N SER A 62 -10.05 -2.57 3.54
CA SER A 62 -9.67 -1.76 4.69
C SER A 62 -10.89 -1.24 5.43
N ILE A 63 -11.99 -1.07 4.71
CA ILE A 63 -13.25 -0.57 5.29
C ILE A 63 -14.22 -1.74 5.33
N PRO A 64 -14.63 -2.18 6.53
CA PRO A 64 -15.55 -3.30 6.63
C PRO A 64 -16.90 -2.97 5.96
N GLU A 65 -17.52 -3.98 5.39
CA GLU A 65 -18.86 -3.81 4.85
C GLU A 65 -19.86 -3.68 5.98
N GLN A 66 -20.88 -2.89 5.73
CA GLN A 66 -21.93 -2.63 6.69
C GLN A 66 -23.07 -3.61 6.50
#